data_1528c3adb2321e5c9550c5419661623d
#
_entry.id   1528c3adb2321e5c9550c5419661623d
#
_cell.length_a   1.000
_cell.length_b   1.000
_cell.length_c   1.000
_cell.angle_alpha   90.00
_cell.angle_beta   90.00
_cell.angle_gamma   90.00
#
_symmetry.space_group_name_H-M   'P 1'
#
loop_
_entity.id
_entity.type
_entity.pdbx_description
1 polymer ?
#
loop_
_entity_poly.entity_id
_entity_poly.type
_entity_poly.pdbx_seq_one_letter_code
_entity_poly.pdbx_strand_id
1 'polypeptide(L)'
;MVWRIIICLLSGYAFGCISTAYVVGKINHVDIRKYGSGNAGTTNALRTLGWKAGAITFLGDFLKAVIPIIVFRNIIFKDVEYNQLLALYMGLGIVLGHCYPFWLGFKGGKGIAVTAGVMAAFDPLLIPFFVVIFVAVVLLTRYVSVGSMLISILLPVWILIRYPGELHMFILGLLYVASAIFMHRANIKRLQNGTENKIGQKVKIEKNS
;
A
#
# COMPACT_ATOMS: atom_id res chain seq x y z
N MET A 1 -15.95 -21.91 1.20
CA MET A 1 -14.70 -21.15 0.98
C MET A 1 -14.87 -20.08 -0.09
N VAL A 2 -15.21 -20.38 -1.34
CA VAL A 2 -15.23 -19.44 -2.47
C VAL A 2 -16.05 -18.15 -2.23
N TRP A 3 -17.29 -18.24 -1.75
CA TRP A 3 -18.12 -17.07 -1.51
C TRP A 3 -17.53 -16.09 -0.47
N ARG A 4 -16.84 -16.62 0.57
CA ARG A 4 -16.15 -15.78 1.58
C ARG A 4 -14.97 -15.04 0.97
N ILE A 5 -14.22 -15.69 0.07
CA ILE A 5 -13.14 -15.05 -0.71
C ILE A 5 -13.71 -13.89 -1.55
N ILE A 6 -14.81 -14.13 -2.27
CA ILE A 6 -15.46 -13.10 -3.09
C ILE A 6 -15.90 -11.91 -2.23
N ILE A 7 -16.54 -12.16 -1.09
CA ILE A 7 -16.92 -11.09 -0.15
C ILE A 7 -15.69 -10.31 0.32
N CYS A 8 -14.61 -10.99 0.74
CA CYS A 8 -13.38 -10.33 1.17
C CYS A 8 -12.77 -9.46 0.07
N LEU A 9 -12.68 -9.98 -1.16
CA LEU A 9 -12.14 -9.22 -2.30
C LEU A 9 -13.00 -8.00 -2.63
N LEU A 10 -14.32 -8.14 -2.73
CA LEU A 10 -15.23 -7.05 -3.09
C LEU A 10 -15.30 -5.98 -2.00
N SER A 11 -15.47 -6.39 -0.74
CA SER A 11 -15.46 -5.47 0.40
C SER A 11 -14.10 -4.79 0.51
N GLY A 12 -13.01 -5.54 0.38
CA GLY A 12 -11.66 -5.00 0.36
C GLY A 12 -11.47 -3.96 -0.74
N TYR A 13 -11.91 -4.25 -1.97
CA TYR A 13 -11.85 -3.29 -3.07
C TYR A 13 -12.61 -1.99 -2.74
N ALA A 14 -13.80 -2.09 -2.18
CA ALA A 14 -14.60 -0.94 -1.79
C ALA A 14 -13.87 -0.06 -0.76
N PHE A 15 -13.32 -0.64 0.33
CA PHE A 15 -12.50 0.10 1.30
C PHE A 15 -11.23 0.67 0.66
N GLY A 16 -10.59 -0.09 -0.22
CA GLY A 16 -9.41 0.33 -0.95
C GLY A 16 -9.63 1.58 -1.80
N CYS A 17 -10.82 1.72 -2.41
CA CYS A 17 -11.19 2.86 -3.24
C CYS A 17 -11.21 4.21 -2.48
N ILE A 18 -11.21 4.21 -1.14
CA ILE A 18 -11.04 5.43 -0.33
C ILE A 18 -9.61 5.94 -0.53
N SER A 19 -9.45 7.04 -1.25
CA SER A 19 -8.13 7.64 -1.55
C SER A 19 -7.82 8.78 -0.60
N THR A 20 -7.06 8.51 0.47
CA THR A 20 -6.68 9.53 1.46
C THR A 20 -5.89 10.67 0.83
N ALA A 21 -4.96 10.35 -0.08
CA ALA A 21 -4.18 11.37 -0.79
C ALA A 21 -5.04 12.33 -1.61
N TYR A 22 -6.08 11.81 -2.26
CA TYR A 22 -7.02 12.65 -3.02
C TYR A 22 -7.84 13.55 -2.09
N VAL A 23 -8.35 13.01 -0.97
CA VAL A 23 -9.09 13.79 0.03
C VAL A 23 -8.21 14.90 0.62
N VAL A 24 -6.99 14.57 1.05
CA VAL A 24 -6.01 15.55 1.56
C VAL A 24 -5.69 16.61 0.51
N GLY A 25 -5.52 16.21 -0.75
CA GLY A 25 -5.32 17.14 -1.85
C GLY A 25 -6.51 18.11 -2.03
N LYS A 26 -7.72 17.58 -2.02
CA LYS A 26 -8.95 18.40 -2.13
C LYS A 26 -9.11 19.41 -1.00
N ILE A 27 -8.84 19.01 0.24
CA ILE A 27 -8.86 19.92 1.41
C ILE A 27 -7.85 21.06 1.23
N ASN A 28 -6.73 20.78 0.56
CA ASN A 28 -5.70 21.79 0.26
C ASN A 28 -5.90 22.49 -1.10
N HIS A 29 -7.06 22.33 -1.75
CA HIS A 29 -7.41 22.90 -3.06
C HIS A 29 -6.45 22.50 -4.19
N VAL A 30 -5.84 21.31 -4.10
CA VAL A 30 -4.86 20.79 -5.06
C VAL A 30 -5.24 19.38 -5.53
N ASP A 31 -5.27 19.13 -6.82
CA ASP A 31 -5.28 17.75 -7.33
C ASP A 31 -3.85 17.21 -7.36
N ILE A 32 -3.50 16.45 -6.33
CA ILE A 32 -2.16 15.89 -6.12
C ILE A 32 -1.66 15.06 -7.33
N ARG A 33 -2.57 14.56 -8.17
CA ARG A 33 -2.24 13.75 -9.35
C ARG A 33 -1.67 14.58 -10.49
N LYS A 34 -1.80 15.91 -10.43
CA LYS A 34 -1.24 16.87 -11.41
C LYS A 34 0.17 17.33 -11.04
N TYR A 35 0.68 16.99 -9.86
CA TYR A 35 1.94 17.48 -9.33
C TYR A 35 2.90 16.36 -8.93
N GLY A 36 4.18 16.66 -8.90
CA GLY A 36 5.23 15.74 -8.47
C GLY A 36 5.31 14.48 -9.33
N SER A 37 5.10 13.31 -8.72
CA SER A 37 5.10 12.05 -9.45
C SER A 37 3.75 11.70 -10.08
N GLY A 38 2.72 12.51 -9.88
CA GLY A 38 1.35 12.24 -10.33
C GLY A 38 0.63 11.11 -9.56
N ASN A 39 1.27 10.54 -8.54
CA ASN A 39 0.75 9.41 -7.79
C ASN A 39 -0.12 9.85 -6.61
N ALA A 40 -1.30 9.24 -6.43
CA ALA A 40 -2.18 9.51 -5.29
C ALA A 40 -1.76 8.70 -4.05
N GLY A 41 -0.62 9.05 -3.44
CA GLY A 41 -0.10 8.34 -2.27
C GLY A 41 0.83 9.17 -1.40
N THR A 42 1.23 8.59 -0.27
CA THR A 42 1.99 9.21 0.83
C THR A 42 3.21 10.01 0.36
N THR A 43 4.09 9.41 -0.44
CA THR A 43 5.35 10.05 -0.86
C THR A 43 5.10 11.27 -1.73
N ASN A 44 4.07 11.24 -2.59
CA ASN A 44 3.71 12.41 -3.39
C ASN A 44 3.03 13.48 -2.54
N ALA A 45 2.16 13.12 -1.60
CA ALA A 45 1.56 14.05 -0.65
C ALA A 45 2.63 14.76 0.20
N LEU A 46 3.62 14.01 0.71
CA LEU A 46 4.77 14.58 1.43
C LEU A 46 5.54 15.58 0.58
N ARG A 47 5.79 15.26 -0.68
CA ARG A 47 6.59 16.06 -1.61
C ARG A 47 5.89 17.34 -2.04
N THR A 48 4.58 17.26 -2.28
CA THR A 48 3.77 18.37 -2.81
C THR A 48 3.15 19.24 -1.72
N LEU A 49 2.61 18.66 -0.66
CA LEU A 49 1.85 19.34 0.38
C LEU A 49 2.57 19.38 1.75
N GLY A 50 3.74 18.73 1.83
CA GLY A 50 4.56 18.71 3.04
C GLY A 50 4.27 17.55 3.99
N TRP A 51 5.00 17.52 5.13
CA TRP A 51 5.06 16.36 6.00
C TRP A 51 3.72 16.01 6.67
N LYS A 52 2.90 17.01 7.04
CA LYS A 52 1.57 16.78 7.65
C LYS A 52 0.65 16.04 6.69
N ALA A 53 0.59 16.49 5.44
CA ALA A 53 -0.20 15.83 4.40
C ALA A 53 0.28 14.41 4.10
N GLY A 54 1.61 14.21 4.06
CA GLY A 54 2.21 12.89 3.92
C GLY A 54 1.84 11.95 5.08
N ALA A 55 1.95 12.41 6.33
CA ALA A 55 1.62 11.63 7.51
C ALA A 55 0.14 11.25 7.56
N ILE A 56 -0.77 12.20 7.31
CA ILE A 56 -2.23 11.94 7.25
C ILE A 56 -2.55 10.93 6.14
N THR A 57 -1.93 11.09 4.96
CA THR A 57 -2.12 10.15 3.85
C THR A 57 -1.64 8.75 4.20
N PHE A 58 -0.45 8.62 4.81
CA PHE A 58 0.07 7.33 5.26
C PHE A 58 -0.88 6.68 6.26
N LEU A 59 -1.26 7.42 7.31
CA LEU A 59 -2.10 6.89 8.37
C LEU A 59 -3.48 6.46 7.85
N GLY A 60 -4.12 7.27 7.01
CA GLY A 60 -5.41 6.92 6.42
C GLY A 60 -5.33 5.71 5.50
N ASP A 61 -4.29 5.61 4.65
CA ASP A 61 -4.09 4.46 3.78
C ASP A 61 -3.70 3.18 4.56
N PHE A 62 -2.98 3.31 5.66
CA PHE A 62 -2.66 2.22 6.58
C PHE A 62 -3.93 1.73 7.32
N LEU A 63 -4.66 2.64 7.94
CA LEU A 63 -5.83 2.30 8.76
C LEU A 63 -7.00 1.76 7.93
N LYS A 64 -7.20 2.22 6.68
CA LYS A 64 -8.25 1.66 5.81
C LYS A 64 -7.99 0.19 5.43
N ALA A 65 -6.78 -0.32 5.67
CA ALA A 65 -6.47 -1.75 5.55
C ALA A 65 -6.59 -2.45 6.90
N VAL A 66 -5.99 -1.89 7.96
CA VAL A 66 -5.97 -2.52 9.29
C VAL A 66 -7.38 -2.73 9.83
N ILE A 67 -8.22 -1.70 9.82
CA ILE A 67 -9.53 -1.75 10.46
C ILE A 67 -10.44 -2.80 9.83
N PRO A 68 -10.70 -2.80 8.50
CA PRO A 68 -11.60 -3.80 7.94
C PRO A 68 -11.04 -5.22 8.02
N ILE A 69 -9.73 -5.43 7.88
CA ILE A 69 -9.14 -6.76 8.03
C ILE A 69 -9.35 -7.30 9.44
N ILE A 70 -9.10 -6.50 10.48
CA ILE A 70 -9.32 -6.91 11.87
C ILE A 70 -10.80 -7.22 12.13
N VAL A 71 -11.71 -6.39 11.64
CA VAL A 71 -13.17 -6.60 11.79
C VAL A 71 -13.58 -7.89 11.10
N PHE A 72 -13.18 -8.11 9.85
CA PHE A 72 -13.56 -9.33 9.13
C PHE A 72 -12.96 -10.59 9.76
N ARG A 73 -11.68 -10.57 10.13
CA ARG A 73 -11.00 -11.72 10.70
C ARG A 73 -11.51 -12.07 12.10
N ASN A 74 -11.69 -11.07 12.98
CA ASN A 74 -11.91 -11.32 14.41
C ASN A 74 -13.38 -11.21 14.84
N ILE A 75 -14.26 -10.68 13.96
CA ILE A 75 -15.68 -10.51 14.27
C ILE A 75 -16.54 -11.31 13.27
N ILE A 76 -16.39 -11.04 11.96
CA ILE A 76 -17.28 -11.63 10.94
C ILE A 76 -16.92 -13.09 10.64
N PHE A 77 -15.63 -13.39 10.54
CA PHE A 77 -15.11 -14.73 10.22
C PHE A 77 -14.27 -15.34 11.36
N LYS A 78 -14.54 -14.96 12.62
CA LYS A 78 -13.77 -15.42 13.80
C LYS A 78 -13.73 -16.96 13.94
N ASP A 79 -14.82 -17.63 13.60
CA ASP A 79 -14.97 -19.08 13.74
C ASP A 79 -14.59 -19.84 12.45
N VAL A 80 -13.99 -19.17 11.47
CA VAL A 80 -13.54 -19.77 10.23
C VAL A 80 -12.07 -20.19 10.35
N GLU A 81 -11.77 -21.48 10.25
CA GLU A 81 -10.42 -22.04 10.38
C GLU A 81 -9.37 -21.32 9.50
N TYR A 82 -9.75 -20.94 8.27
CA TYR A 82 -8.90 -20.23 7.32
C TYR A 82 -9.09 -18.70 7.32
N ASN A 83 -9.48 -18.10 8.45
CA ASN A 83 -9.73 -16.66 8.57
C ASN A 83 -8.49 -15.82 8.25
N GLN A 84 -7.28 -16.35 8.53
CA GLN A 84 -5.99 -15.73 8.20
C GLN A 84 -5.78 -15.62 6.68
N LEU A 85 -6.18 -16.66 5.93
CA LEU A 85 -6.17 -16.64 4.47
C LEU A 85 -7.17 -15.60 3.94
N LEU A 86 -8.36 -15.50 4.54
CA LEU A 86 -9.36 -14.49 4.18
C LEU A 86 -8.86 -13.07 4.43
N ALA A 87 -8.05 -12.84 5.47
CA ALA A 87 -7.40 -11.56 5.73
C ALA A 87 -6.48 -11.14 4.58
N LEU A 88 -5.72 -12.07 4.00
CA LEU A 88 -4.90 -11.80 2.81
C LEU A 88 -5.75 -11.47 1.57
N TYR A 89 -6.86 -12.18 1.35
CA TYR A 89 -7.77 -11.85 0.24
C TYR A 89 -8.43 -10.48 0.41
N MET A 90 -8.85 -10.15 1.64
CA MET A 90 -9.37 -8.82 1.96
C MET A 90 -8.33 -7.74 1.66
N GLY A 91 -7.10 -7.96 2.15
CA GLY A 91 -5.97 -7.06 1.91
C GLY A 91 -5.67 -6.89 0.42
N LEU A 92 -5.69 -7.97 -0.38
CA LEU A 92 -5.49 -7.89 -1.82
C LEU A 92 -6.58 -7.03 -2.48
N GLY A 93 -7.84 -7.21 -2.09
CA GLY A 93 -8.94 -6.34 -2.53
C GLY A 93 -8.66 -4.87 -2.20
N ILE A 94 -8.21 -4.56 -0.96
CA ILE A 94 -7.89 -3.19 -0.54
C ILE A 94 -6.74 -2.61 -1.37
N VAL A 95 -5.69 -3.38 -1.64
CA VAL A 95 -4.57 -2.94 -2.50
C VAL A 95 -5.05 -2.64 -3.91
N LEU A 96 -5.87 -3.52 -4.50
CA LEU A 96 -6.43 -3.30 -5.84
C LEU A 96 -7.33 -2.06 -5.89
N GLY A 97 -8.21 -1.86 -4.90
CA GLY A 97 -9.05 -0.67 -4.80
C GLY A 97 -8.23 0.61 -4.63
N HIS A 98 -7.14 0.57 -3.86
CA HIS A 98 -6.25 1.71 -3.71
C HIS A 98 -5.46 2.03 -4.99
N CYS A 99 -5.00 1.01 -5.72
CA CYS A 99 -4.26 1.20 -6.96
C CYS A 99 -5.16 1.62 -8.13
N TYR A 100 -6.39 1.09 -8.14
CA TYR A 100 -7.33 1.25 -9.25
C TYR A 100 -8.73 1.67 -8.78
N PRO A 101 -8.88 2.80 -8.07
CA PRO A 101 -10.18 3.27 -7.60
C PRO A 101 -11.07 3.66 -8.80
N PHE A 102 -12.23 3.01 -8.95
CA PHE A 102 -13.10 3.19 -10.13
C PHE A 102 -13.53 4.64 -10.32
N TRP A 103 -13.88 5.33 -9.24
CA TRP A 103 -14.36 6.72 -9.29
C TRP A 103 -13.25 7.77 -9.56
N LEU A 104 -11.96 7.38 -9.52
CA LEU A 104 -10.81 8.20 -9.92
C LEU A 104 -10.29 7.83 -11.32
N GLY A 105 -11.09 7.13 -12.15
CA GLY A 105 -10.67 6.67 -13.46
C GLY A 105 -9.54 5.64 -13.39
N PHE A 106 -9.54 4.78 -12.35
CA PHE A 106 -8.55 3.73 -12.11
C PHE A 106 -7.10 4.25 -11.93
N LYS A 107 -6.94 5.52 -11.49
CA LYS A 107 -5.64 6.18 -11.28
C LYS A 107 -5.44 6.50 -9.79
N GLY A 108 -5.00 5.51 -9.03
CA GLY A 108 -4.76 5.60 -7.59
C GLY A 108 -3.28 5.68 -7.19
N GLY A 109 -2.97 5.13 -6.01
CA GLY A 109 -1.62 5.01 -5.46
C GLY A 109 -0.90 3.73 -5.88
N LYS A 110 0.18 3.39 -5.17
CA LYS A 110 0.99 2.18 -5.42
C LYS A 110 0.77 1.07 -4.40
N GLY A 111 -0.04 1.32 -3.38
CA GLY A 111 -0.44 0.32 -2.41
C GLY A 111 0.52 0.05 -1.26
N ILE A 112 1.67 0.72 -1.15
CA ILE A 112 2.69 0.37 -0.13
C ILE A 112 2.22 0.65 1.30
N ALA A 113 1.63 1.81 1.58
CA ALA A 113 1.07 2.11 2.91
C ALA A 113 -0.10 1.16 3.26
N VAL A 114 -0.90 0.81 2.26
CA VAL A 114 -1.98 -0.18 2.38
C VAL A 114 -1.40 -1.57 2.67
N THR A 115 -0.38 -2.01 1.94
CA THR A 115 0.30 -3.30 2.17
C THR A 115 0.92 -3.37 3.57
N ALA A 116 1.50 -2.26 4.07
CA ALA A 116 1.96 -2.18 5.45
C ALA A 116 0.80 -2.41 6.44
N GLY A 117 -0.36 -1.83 6.20
CA GLY A 117 -1.58 -2.06 7.00
C GLY A 117 -2.06 -3.51 6.91
N VAL A 118 -2.02 -4.13 5.72
CA VAL A 118 -2.32 -5.56 5.55
C VAL A 118 -1.38 -6.41 6.38
N MET A 119 -0.08 -6.19 6.29
CA MET A 119 0.93 -6.92 7.06
C MET A 119 0.72 -6.76 8.57
N ALA A 120 0.40 -5.54 9.04
CA ALA A 120 0.10 -5.29 10.45
C ALA A 120 -1.14 -6.03 10.95
N ALA A 121 -2.18 -6.09 10.12
CA ALA A 121 -3.41 -6.80 10.47
C ALA A 121 -3.28 -8.32 10.30
N PHE A 122 -2.45 -8.80 9.37
CA PHE A 122 -2.17 -10.21 9.13
C PHE A 122 -1.33 -10.81 10.26
N ASP A 123 -0.15 -10.26 10.50
CA ASP A 123 0.75 -10.65 11.59
C ASP A 123 1.55 -9.42 12.07
N PRO A 124 1.22 -8.85 13.25
CA PRO A 124 1.89 -7.65 13.76
C PRO A 124 3.41 -7.82 13.97
N LEU A 125 3.88 -9.04 14.17
CA LEU A 125 5.30 -9.33 14.33
C LEU A 125 6.13 -9.01 13.07
N LEU A 126 5.48 -8.91 11.90
CA LEU A 126 6.14 -8.53 10.65
C LEU A 126 6.54 -7.04 10.63
N ILE A 127 5.85 -6.18 11.39
CA ILE A 127 6.01 -4.73 11.32
C ILE A 127 7.41 -4.23 11.70
N PRO A 128 8.05 -4.69 12.79
CA PRO A 128 9.41 -4.28 13.11
C PRO A 128 10.40 -4.54 11.96
N PHE A 129 10.31 -5.70 11.31
CA PHE A 129 11.17 -6.04 10.17
C PHE A 129 10.87 -5.15 8.98
N PHE A 130 9.59 -4.89 8.70
CA PHE A 130 9.16 -3.96 7.65
C PHE A 130 9.77 -2.57 7.86
N VAL A 131 9.63 -2.01 9.07
CA VAL A 131 10.13 -0.66 9.39
C VAL A 131 11.65 -0.61 9.31
N VAL A 132 12.36 -1.56 9.94
CA VAL A 132 13.83 -1.57 9.95
C VAL A 132 14.38 -1.68 8.54
N ILE A 133 13.90 -2.62 7.73
CA ILE A 133 14.40 -2.82 6.37
C ILE A 133 14.05 -1.61 5.49
N PHE A 134 12.82 -1.10 5.57
CA PHE A 134 12.42 0.08 4.81
C PHE A 134 13.29 1.29 5.11
N VAL A 135 13.45 1.61 6.39
CA VAL A 135 14.24 2.76 6.84
C VAL A 135 15.70 2.59 6.43
N ALA A 136 16.30 1.42 6.68
CA ALA A 136 17.68 1.15 6.29
C ALA A 136 17.91 1.35 4.79
N VAL A 137 17.06 0.75 3.94
CA VAL A 137 17.18 0.87 2.49
C VAL A 137 16.98 2.31 2.03
N VAL A 138 16.01 3.04 2.59
CA VAL A 138 15.77 4.45 2.23
C VAL A 138 16.92 5.34 2.67
N LEU A 139 17.50 5.13 3.83
CA LEU A 139 18.66 5.90 4.31
C LEU A 139 19.91 5.65 3.45
N LEU A 140 20.18 4.39 3.09
CA LEU A 140 21.33 4.01 2.30
C LEU A 140 21.23 4.46 0.84
N THR A 141 20.05 4.27 0.21
CA THR A 141 19.86 4.54 -1.22
C THR A 141 19.30 5.92 -1.52
N ARG A 142 18.62 6.53 -0.58
CA ARG A 142 17.78 7.72 -0.71
C ARG A 142 16.56 7.56 -1.63
N TYR A 143 16.26 6.33 -2.09
CA TYR A 143 15.12 6.03 -2.96
C TYR A 143 14.01 5.28 -2.19
N VAL A 144 12.89 5.97 -1.96
CA VAL A 144 11.69 5.38 -1.34
C VAL A 144 11.15 4.22 -2.18
N SER A 145 11.25 4.29 -3.51
CA SER A 145 10.78 3.25 -4.42
C SER A 145 11.55 1.93 -4.27
N VAL A 146 12.86 2.00 -4.02
CA VAL A 146 13.69 0.80 -3.78
C VAL A 146 13.28 0.13 -2.48
N GLY A 147 13.16 0.90 -1.38
CA GLY A 147 12.65 0.39 -0.12
C GLY A 147 11.27 -0.25 -0.26
N SER A 148 10.35 0.41 -1.00
CA SER A 148 8.99 -0.08 -1.23
C SER A 148 8.93 -1.43 -1.96
N MET A 149 9.75 -1.61 -2.98
CA MET A 149 9.82 -2.88 -3.71
C MET A 149 10.44 -3.99 -2.86
N LEU A 150 11.50 -3.68 -2.12
CA LEU A 150 12.18 -4.67 -1.28
C LEU A 150 11.28 -5.17 -0.14
N ILE A 151 10.61 -4.27 0.58
CA ILE A 151 9.73 -4.68 1.67
C ILE A 151 8.52 -5.48 1.20
N SER A 152 8.07 -5.35 -0.05
CA SER A 152 6.96 -6.17 -0.56
C SER A 152 7.30 -7.67 -0.56
N ILE A 153 8.59 -8.02 -0.63
CA ILE A 153 9.09 -9.40 -0.60
C ILE A 153 8.98 -10.00 0.81
N LEU A 154 8.89 -9.17 1.85
CA LEU A 154 8.82 -9.68 3.23
C LEU A 154 7.58 -10.53 3.51
N LEU A 155 6.44 -10.22 2.87
CA LEU A 155 5.22 -10.97 3.11
C LEU A 155 5.33 -12.45 2.70
N PRO A 156 5.68 -12.81 1.46
CA PRO A 156 5.84 -14.23 1.11
C PRO A 156 6.98 -14.91 1.89
N VAL A 157 8.08 -14.21 2.17
CA VAL A 157 9.17 -14.77 3.02
C VAL A 157 8.67 -15.05 4.43
N TRP A 158 7.91 -14.13 5.04
CA TRP A 158 7.30 -14.32 6.35
C TRP A 158 6.34 -15.51 6.37
N ILE A 159 5.51 -15.65 5.31
CA ILE A 159 4.59 -16.78 5.19
C ILE A 159 5.34 -18.11 5.17
N LEU A 160 6.44 -18.22 4.43
CA LEU A 160 7.27 -19.43 4.40
C LEU A 160 7.82 -19.80 5.77
N ILE A 161 8.17 -18.81 6.59
CA ILE A 161 8.79 -19.02 7.91
C ILE A 161 7.72 -19.33 8.97
N ARG A 162 6.63 -18.57 9.00
CA ARG A 162 5.62 -18.62 10.08
C ARG A 162 4.47 -19.55 9.81
N TYR A 163 4.20 -19.82 8.54
CA TYR A 163 3.06 -20.64 8.07
C TYR A 163 3.56 -21.71 7.09
N PRO A 164 4.48 -22.62 7.54
CA PRO A 164 5.07 -23.64 6.65
C PRO A 164 3.97 -24.55 6.10
N GLY A 165 4.02 -24.83 4.80
CA GLY A 165 3.02 -25.66 4.10
C GLY A 165 1.82 -24.87 3.56
N GLU A 166 1.61 -23.62 3.94
CA GLU A 166 0.49 -22.79 3.46
C GLU A 166 0.76 -22.22 2.06
N LEU A 167 0.81 -23.12 1.06
CA LEU A 167 1.11 -22.77 -0.34
C LEU A 167 0.14 -21.71 -0.88
N HIS A 168 -1.13 -21.77 -0.49
CA HIS A 168 -2.14 -20.82 -0.94
C HIS A 168 -1.83 -19.38 -0.45
N MET A 169 -1.46 -19.22 0.82
CA MET A 169 -1.03 -17.93 1.37
C MET A 169 0.25 -17.44 0.70
N PHE A 170 1.19 -18.35 0.43
CA PHE A 170 2.45 -18.00 -0.25
C PHE A 170 2.20 -17.46 -1.66
N ILE A 171 1.34 -18.11 -2.44
CA ILE A 171 0.94 -17.63 -3.77
C ILE A 171 0.31 -16.24 -3.69
N LEU A 172 -0.57 -16.00 -2.71
CA LEU A 172 -1.11 -14.65 -2.47
C LEU A 172 -0.01 -13.64 -2.15
N GLY A 173 0.95 -14.02 -1.29
CA GLY A 173 2.12 -13.19 -1.00
C GLY A 173 2.88 -12.78 -2.26
N LEU A 174 3.08 -13.72 -3.21
CA LEU A 174 3.70 -13.43 -4.50
C LEU A 174 2.85 -12.47 -5.36
N LEU A 175 1.52 -12.52 -5.29
CA LEU A 175 0.64 -11.57 -5.97
C LEU A 175 0.81 -10.13 -5.43
N TYR A 176 1.02 -9.96 -4.12
CA TYR A 176 1.37 -8.65 -3.54
C TYR A 176 2.70 -8.13 -4.08
N VAL A 177 3.72 -8.99 -4.18
CA VAL A 177 5.03 -8.63 -4.78
C VAL A 177 4.84 -8.20 -6.23
N ALA A 178 4.14 -9.01 -7.02
CA ALA A 178 3.89 -8.74 -8.44
C ALA A 178 3.15 -7.40 -8.62
N SER A 179 2.11 -7.15 -7.80
CA SER A 179 1.38 -5.89 -7.79
C SER A 179 2.31 -4.71 -7.46
N ALA A 180 3.13 -4.82 -6.40
CA ALA A 180 4.05 -3.77 -6.01
C ALA A 180 5.07 -3.45 -7.11
N ILE A 181 5.70 -4.46 -7.71
CA ILE A 181 6.66 -4.28 -8.81
C ILE A 181 5.97 -3.63 -10.02
N PHE A 182 4.80 -4.13 -10.41
CA PHE A 182 4.03 -3.57 -11.53
C PHE A 182 3.69 -2.09 -11.30
N MET A 183 3.24 -1.73 -10.08
CA MET A 183 2.94 -0.34 -9.73
C MET A 183 4.18 0.55 -9.68
N HIS A 184 5.37 -0.03 -9.53
CA HIS A 184 6.65 0.68 -9.55
C HIS A 184 7.36 0.69 -10.92
N ARG A 185 6.76 0.18 -12.00
CA ARG A 185 7.38 0.12 -13.34
C ARG A 185 7.95 1.46 -13.84
N ALA A 186 7.25 2.57 -13.56
CA ALA A 186 7.75 3.90 -13.90
C ALA A 186 8.95 4.33 -13.03
N ASN A 187 8.99 3.90 -11.76
CA ASN A 187 10.14 4.13 -10.89
C ASN A 187 11.34 3.29 -11.34
N ILE A 188 11.13 2.03 -11.71
CA ILE A 188 12.18 1.15 -12.24
C ILE A 188 12.81 1.79 -13.46
N LYS A 189 12.01 2.29 -14.41
CA LYS A 189 12.52 3.01 -15.59
C LYS A 189 13.33 4.26 -15.20
N ARG A 190 12.87 5.05 -14.21
CA ARG A 190 13.63 6.21 -13.74
C ARG A 190 14.90 5.83 -12.99
N LEU A 191 14.91 4.73 -12.23
CA LEU A 191 16.11 4.21 -11.58
C LEU A 191 17.17 3.78 -12.62
N GLN A 192 16.76 3.07 -13.66
CA GLN A 192 17.64 2.67 -14.77
C GLN A 192 18.24 3.88 -15.49
N ASN A 193 17.48 4.97 -15.64
CA ASN A 193 17.92 6.18 -16.30
C ASN A 193 18.60 7.21 -15.35
N GLY A 194 18.78 6.89 -14.07
CA GLY A 194 19.37 7.80 -13.07
C GLY A 194 18.50 9.01 -12.73
N THR A 195 17.21 9.01 -13.08
CA THR A 195 16.29 10.16 -12.92
C THR A 195 15.23 9.95 -11.81
N GLU A 196 15.39 8.92 -10.98
CA GLU A 196 14.45 8.68 -9.88
C GLU A 196 14.58 9.73 -8.79
N ASN A 197 13.44 10.17 -8.27
CA ASN A 197 13.38 11.19 -7.22
C ASN A 197 13.92 10.67 -5.87
N LYS A 198 14.89 11.35 -5.30
CA LYS A 198 15.42 11.06 -3.96
C LYS A 198 14.50 11.63 -2.88
N ILE A 199 14.57 11.04 -1.68
CA ILE A 199 13.88 11.58 -0.50
C ILE A 199 14.39 12.99 -0.19
N GLY A 200 13.49 13.90 0.23
CA GLY A 200 13.82 15.30 0.53
C GLY A 200 13.67 16.27 -0.65
N GLN A 201 13.53 15.77 -1.89
CA GLN A 201 13.22 16.66 -3.02
C GLN A 201 11.77 17.16 -2.94
N LYS A 202 11.60 18.49 -2.92
CA LYS A 202 10.31 19.20 -2.95
C LYS A 202 9.93 19.57 -4.37
N VAL A 203 8.64 19.60 -4.67
CA VAL A 203 8.08 20.13 -5.91
C VAL A 203 7.45 21.49 -5.61
N LYS A 204 7.79 22.52 -6.40
CA LYS A 204 7.07 23.79 -6.34
C LYS A 204 5.68 23.61 -6.96
N ILE A 205 4.65 24.00 -6.22
CA ILE A 205 3.28 24.08 -6.72
C ILE A 205 3.09 25.53 -7.14
N GLU A 206 2.91 25.76 -8.42
CA GLU A 206 2.39 27.04 -8.90
C GLU A 206 0.90 27.07 -8.53
N LYS A 207 0.56 27.86 -7.53
CA LYS A 207 -0.83 28.19 -7.24
C LYS A 207 -1.28 29.13 -8.35
N ASN A 208 -2.13 28.63 -9.24
CA ASN A 208 -2.87 29.52 -10.10
C ASN A 208 -3.71 30.44 -9.21
N SER A 209 -3.32 31.69 -9.15
CA SER A 209 -4.03 32.79 -8.50
C SER A 209 -5.39 32.99 -9.17
#